data_fba76fd5ba4348afef7f91df29adf533
#
_entry.id   fba76fd5ba4348afef7f91df29adf533
#
_cell.length_a   1.000
_cell.length_b   1.000
_cell.length_c   1.000
_cell.angle_alpha   90.00
_cell.angle_beta   90.00
_cell.angle_gamma   90.00
#
_symmetry.space_group_name_H-M   'P 1'
#
loop_
_entity.id
_entity.type
_entity.pdbx_description
1 polymer ?
#
loop_
_entity_poly.entity_id
_entity_poly.type
_entity_poly.pdbx_seq_one_letter_code
_entity_poly.pdbx_strand_id
1 'polypeptide(L)'
;IMMIDAPVSGGIMGAQKATLNIMVGGSKEAFEKALPVLKILGKNIYHAGEIGSGNGAKICNNMALGIAMIAASESLMLAKRLNIDIKKVHEIMKNASGNSWPISVYPPLPGLIDGTPSNNNYRPGFSAGMMNKDLKLAYECAKSVNAETPLGKMALEIYNQFCKEGNDTKDFSAISKVIGGDAWDYPID
;
A
#
# COMPACT_ATOMS: atom_id res chain seq x y z
N ILE A 1 -29.51 -3.43 -16.80
CA ILE A 1 -28.10 -3.24 -17.20
C ILE A 1 -27.26 -4.01 -16.22
N MET A 2 -26.37 -4.90 -16.73
CA MET A 2 -25.38 -5.55 -15.88
C MET A 2 -24.24 -4.57 -15.59
N MET A 3 -23.81 -4.50 -14.34
CA MET A 3 -22.77 -3.60 -13.89
C MET A 3 -21.85 -4.32 -12.91
N ILE A 4 -20.56 -4.00 -12.97
CA ILE A 4 -19.56 -4.43 -12.00
C ILE A 4 -18.75 -3.22 -11.51
N ASP A 5 -18.19 -3.30 -10.32
CA ASP A 5 -17.06 -2.51 -9.89
C ASP A 5 -15.80 -3.40 -9.88
N ALA A 6 -14.70 -2.89 -10.43
CA ALA A 6 -13.51 -3.71 -10.64
C ALA A 6 -12.21 -2.92 -10.39
N PRO A 7 -12.00 -2.43 -9.16
CA PRO A 7 -10.76 -1.77 -8.80
C PRO A 7 -9.57 -2.73 -8.87
N VAL A 8 -8.38 -2.15 -9.10
CA VAL A 8 -7.16 -2.91 -9.33
C VAL A 8 -6.08 -2.61 -8.28
N SER A 9 -5.17 -3.55 -8.10
CA SER A 9 -3.93 -3.39 -7.33
C SER A 9 -2.76 -3.98 -8.13
N GLY A 10 -1.55 -3.38 -8.02
CA GLY A 10 -0.35 -3.80 -8.75
C GLY A 10 0.42 -2.65 -9.40
N GLY A 11 -0.12 -1.42 -9.32
CA GLY A 11 0.52 -0.21 -9.82
C GLY A 11 0.81 -0.21 -11.32
N ILE A 12 1.66 0.70 -11.76
CA ILE A 12 2.05 0.86 -13.17
C ILE A 12 2.70 -0.42 -13.71
N MET A 13 3.57 -1.06 -12.92
CA MET A 13 4.27 -2.28 -13.34
C MET A 13 3.30 -3.46 -13.55
N GLY A 14 2.29 -3.59 -12.68
CA GLY A 14 1.25 -4.60 -12.83
C GLY A 14 0.40 -4.38 -14.09
N ALA A 15 0.10 -3.12 -14.40
CA ALA A 15 -0.64 -2.77 -15.61
C ALA A 15 0.18 -3.08 -16.88
N GLN A 16 1.45 -2.68 -16.93
CA GLN A 16 2.33 -2.93 -18.08
C GLN A 16 2.55 -4.43 -18.36
N LYS A 17 2.58 -5.25 -17.31
CA LYS A 17 2.81 -6.70 -17.40
C LYS A 17 1.52 -7.52 -17.48
N ALA A 18 0.36 -6.88 -17.47
CA ALA A 18 -0.95 -7.54 -17.37
C ALA A 18 -1.04 -8.50 -16.14
N THR A 19 -0.43 -8.09 -15.02
CA THR A 19 -0.38 -8.89 -13.77
C THR A 19 -1.15 -8.25 -12.63
N LEU A 20 -2.09 -7.37 -12.93
CA LEU A 20 -2.93 -6.73 -11.92
C LEU A 20 -3.71 -7.76 -11.10
N ASN A 21 -3.93 -7.44 -9.83
CA ASN A 21 -4.97 -8.04 -9.02
C ASN A 21 -6.25 -7.23 -9.22
N ILE A 22 -7.34 -7.86 -9.63
CA ILE A 22 -8.62 -7.22 -9.92
C ILE A 22 -9.65 -7.75 -8.92
N MET A 23 -10.26 -6.84 -8.16
CA MET A 23 -11.27 -7.16 -7.14
C MET A 23 -12.64 -6.78 -7.71
N VAL A 24 -13.48 -7.76 -8.01
CA VAL A 24 -14.73 -7.53 -8.75
C VAL A 24 -15.94 -7.67 -7.83
N GLY A 25 -16.75 -6.62 -7.76
CA GLY A 25 -18.08 -6.65 -7.19
C GLY A 25 -19.15 -6.67 -8.28
N GLY A 26 -20.23 -7.42 -8.07
CA GLY A 26 -21.34 -7.54 -8.98
C GLY A 26 -21.97 -8.93 -8.94
N SER A 27 -23.14 -9.10 -9.60
CA SER A 27 -23.76 -10.40 -9.68
C SER A 27 -22.81 -11.44 -10.35
N LYS A 28 -22.98 -12.72 -10.02
CA LYS A 28 -22.19 -13.80 -10.61
C LYS A 28 -22.26 -13.78 -12.13
N GLU A 29 -23.43 -13.54 -12.71
CA GLU A 29 -23.63 -13.44 -14.15
C GLU A 29 -22.83 -12.27 -14.75
N ALA A 30 -22.85 -11.09 -14.13
CA ALA A 30 -22.09 -9.93 -14.58
C ALA A 30 -20.60 -10.17 -14.49
N PHE A 31 -20.12 -10.81 -13.42
CA PHE A 31 -18.73 -11.23 -13.24
C PHE A 31 -18.29 -12.20 -14.35
N GLU A 32 -19.04 -13.29 -14.59
CA GLU A 32 -18.72 -14.29 -15.60
C GLU A 32 -18.65 -13.71 -17.00
N LYS A 33 -19.55 -12.75 -17.31
CA LYS A 33 -19.58 -12.05 -18.59
C LYS A 33 -18.40 -11.09 -18.78
N ALA A 34 -17.93 -10.46 -17.70
CA ALA A 34 -16.76 -9.57 -17.75
C ALA A 34 -15.41 -10.32 -17.70
N LEU A 35 -15.39 -11.54 -17.15
CA LEU A 35 -14.18 -12.30 -16.87
C LEU A 35 -13.23 -12.46 -18.07
N PRO A 36 -13.68 -12.70 -19.33
CA PRO A 36 -12.78 -12.81 -20.48
C PRO A 36 -11.97 -11.52 -20.71
N VAL A 37 -12.58 -10.37 -20.52
CA VAL A 37 -11.90 -9.07 -20.67
C VAL A 37 -10.95 -8.83 -19.50
N LEU A 38 -11.37 -9.12 -18.28
CA LEU A 38 -10.56 -8.94 -17.07
C LEU A 38 -9.28 -9.79 -17.10
N LYS A 39 -9.34 -11.00 -17.68
CA LYS A 39 -8.18 -11.89 -17.85
C LYS A 39 -7.09 -11.34 -18.77
N ILE A 40 -7.42 -10.39 -19.63
CA ILE A 40 -6.44 -9.69 -20.48
C ILE A 40 -5.66 -8.66 -19.66
N LEU A 41 -6.28 -8.07 -18.63
CA LEU A 41 -5.76 -6.96 -17.85
C LEU A 41 -5.01 -7.39 -16.59
N GLY A 42 -5.34 -8.55 -16.04
CA GLY A 42 -4.82 -8.99 -14.76
C GLY A 42 -4.63 -10.50 -14.64
N LYS A 43 -3.73 -10.87 -13.72
CA LYS A 43 -3.41 -12.28 -13.44
C LYS A 43 -4.37 -12.89 -12.42
N ASN A 44 -4.68 -12.15 -11.37
CA ASN A 44 -5.52 -12.62 -10.28
C ASN A 44 -6.83 -11.82 -10.27
N ILE A 45 -7.95 -12.51 -10.49
CA ILE A 45 -9.27 -11.89 -10.58
C ILE A 45 -10.15 -12.52 -9.51
N TYR A 46 -10.61 -11.69 -8.58
CA TYR A 46 -11.38 -12.14 -7.42
C TYR A 46 -12.80 -11.61 -7.52
N HIS A 47 -13.80 -12.50 -7.49
CA HIS A 47 -15.19 -12.10 -7.27
C HIS A 47 -15.41 -11.87 -5.76
N ALA A 48 -15.46 -10.62 -5.36
CA ALA A 48 -15.52 -10.21 -3.97
C ALA A 48 -16.95 -10.25 -3.37
N GLY A 49 -17.96 -10.38 -4.21
CA GLY A 49 -19.37 -10.38 -3.82
C GLY A 49 -20.24 -9.47 -4.70
N GLU A 50 -21.35 -8.99 -4.15
CA GLU A 50 -22.28 -8.10 -4.86
C GLU A 50 -21.63 -6.75 -5.24
N ILE A 51 -22.37 -5.94 -6.00
CA ILE A 51 -21.91 -4.61 -6.45
C ILE A 51 -21.40 -3.78 -5.27
N GLY A 52 -20.25 -3.13 -5.44
CA GLY A 52 -19.53 -2.38 -4.40
C GLY A 52 -18.52 -3.21 -3.58
N SER A 53 -18.61 -4.56 -3.59
CA SER A 53 -17.69 -5.43 -2.84
C SER A 53 -16.24 -5.35 -3.34
N GLY A 54 -16.03 -5.12 -4.63
CA GLY A 54 -14.70 -4.89 -5.20
C GLY A 54 -14.04 -3.64 -4.62
N ASN A 55 -14.77 -2.53 -4.59
CA ASN A 55 -14.30 -1.28 -3.97
C ASN A 55 -14.08 -1.45 -2.46
N GLY A 56 -14.98 -2.15 -1.76
CA GLY A 56 -14.81 -2.49 -0.35
C GLY A 56 -13.54 -3.28 -0.09
N ALA A 57 -13.28 -4.31 -0.89
CA ALA A 57 -12.05 -5.12 -0.79
C ALA A 57 -10.80 -4.27 -1.02
N LYS A 58 -10.82 -3.37 -2.02
CA LYS A 58 -9.73 -2.42 -2.28
C LYS A 58 -9.48 -1.49 -1.10
N ILE A 59 -10.53 -0.94 -0.50
CA ILE A 59 -10.45 -0.06 0.67
C ILE A 59 -9.78 -0.78 1.83
N CYS A 60 -10.20 -2.00 2.15
CA CYS A 60 -9.61 -2.82 3.21
C CYS A 60 -8.13 -3.11 2.92
N ASN A 61 -7.80 -3.51 1.69
CA ASN A 61 -6.43 -3.79 1.28
C ASN A 61 -5.53 -2.57 1.43
N ASN A 62 -5.96 -1.39 0.98
CA ASN A 62 -5.12 -0.20 1.01
C ASN A 62 -4.99 0.41 2.42
N MET A 63 -6.00 0.25 3.27
CA MET A 63 -5.87 0.56 4.70
C MET A 63 -4.78 -0.30 5.34
N ALA A 64 -4.82 -1.61 5.14
CA ALA A 64 -3.81 -2.53 5.64
C ALA A 64 -2.41 -2.19 5.08
N LEU A 65 -2.30 -1.83 3.80
CA LEU A 65 -1.05 -1.42 3.16
C LEU A 65 -0.47 -0.16 3.80
N GLY A 66 -1.27 0.87 4.05
CA GLY A 66 -0.83 2.11 4.69
C GLY A 66 -0.32 1.88 6.10
N ILE A 67 -1.04 1.09 6.90
CA ILE A 67 -0.63 0.68 8.26
C ILE A 67 0.68 -0.11 8.21
N ALA A 68 0.78 -1.09 7.31
CA ALA A 68 1.97 -1.93 7.19
C ALA A 68 3.21 -1.14 6.76
N MET A 69 3.07 -0.10 5.91
CA MET A 69 4.17 0.77 5.50
C MET A 69 4.70 1.60 6.67
N ILE A 70 3.81 2.13 7.51
CA ILE A 70 4.19 2.85 8.73
C ILE A 70 4.90 1.89 9.69
N ALA A 71 4.31 0.71 9.95
CA ALA A 71 4.89 -0.30 10.84
C ALA A 71 6.29 -0.75 10.38
N ALA A 72 6.50 -0.95 9.07
CA ALA A 72 7.80 -1.27 8.50
C ALA A 72 8.81 -0.13 8.74
N SER A 73 8.38 1.11 8.54
CA SER A 73 9.22 2.29 8.75
C SER A 73 9.64 2.46 10.20
N GLU A 74 8.69 2.32 11.14
CA GLU A 74 8.96 2.41 12.59
C GLU A 74 9.89 1.29 13.07
N SER A 75 9.67 0.06 12.60
CA SER A 75 10.48 -1.10 13.01
C SER A 75 11.94 -0.95 12.55
N LEU A 76 12.16 -0.52 11.31
CA LEU A 76 13.51 -0.30 10.77
C LEU A 76 14.18 0.93 11.42
N MET A 77 13.43 1.99 11.72
CA MET A 77 13.93 3.13 12.48
C MET A 77 14.36 2.73 13.90
N LEU A 78 13.54 1.93 14.60
CA LEU A 78 13.90 1.42 15.92
C LEU A 78 15.19 0.59 15.86
N ALA A 79 15.33 -0.30 14.87
CA ALA A 79 16.56 -1.07 14.66
C ALA A 79 17.79 -0.16 14.53
N LYS A 80 17.67 0.92 13.75
CA LYS A 80 18.74 1.91 13.60
C LYS A 80 19.09 2.60 14.93
N ARG A 81 18.11 3.03 15.69
CA ARG A 81 18.33 3.66 17.00
C ARG A 81 18.97 2.71 18.03
N LEU A 82 18.73 1.40 17.86
CA LEU A 82 19.37 0.34 18.66
C LEU A 82 20.78 -0.05 18.14
N ASN A 83 21.31 0.64 17.10
CA ASN A 83 22.58 0.32 16.43
C ASN A 83 22.63 -1.11 15.87
N ILE A 84 21.49 -1.66 15.43
CA ILE A 84 21.42 -2.96 14.75
C ILE A 84 21.49 -2.72 13.25
N ASP A 85 22.23 -3.58 12.55
CA ASP A 85 22.31 -3.55 11.09
C ASP A 85 20.92 -3.70 10.46
N ILE A 86 20.51 -2.67 9.73
CA ILE A 86 19.18 -2.58 9.09
C ILE A 86 18.97 -3.72 8.08
N LYS A 87 20.00 -4.11 7.33
CA LYS A 87 19.89 -5.20 6.35
C LYS A 87 19.63 -6.53 7.04
N LYS A 88 20.28 -6.77 8.17
CA LYS A 88 20.03 -7.98 8.98
C LYS A 88 18.63 -8.00 9.57
N VAL A 89 18.17 -6.87 10.11
CA VAL A 89 16.81 -6.78 10.66
C VAL A 89 15.77 -6.96 9.55
N HIS A 90 15.97 -6.33 8.39
CA HIS A 90 15.09 -6.52 7.23
C HIS A 90 15.03 -8.00 6.80
N GLU A 91 16.17 -8.69 6.73
CA GLU A 91 16.22 -10.11 6.41
C GLU A 91 15.47 -10.97 7.46
N ILE A 92 15.66 -10.68 8.74
CA ILE A 92 14.94 -11.34 9.83
C ILE A 92 13.42 -11.12 9.68
N MET A 93 12.99 -9.86 9.52
CA MET A 93 11.57 -9.54 9.38
C MET A 93 10.95 -10.23 8.17
N LYS A 94 11.68 -10.29 7.05
CA LYS A 94 11.23 -10.95 5.82
C LYS A 94 10.93 -12.45 6.01
N ASN A 95 11.64 -13.11 6.93
CA ASN A 95 11.54 -14.55 7.19
C ASN A 95 10.82 -14.90 8.51
N ALA A 96 10.38 -13.91 9.26
CA ALA A 96 9.73 -14.06 10.56
C ALA A 96 8.29 -13.51 10.55
N SER A 97 7.62 -13.56 11.69
CA SER A 97 6.23 -13.16 11.88
C SER A 97 5.95 -11.65 11.65
N GLY A 98 6.98 -10.82 11.64
CA GLY A 98 6.89 -9.39 11.32
C GLY A 98 6.83 -9.09 9.81
N ASN A 99 6.75 -10.11 8.96
CA ASN A 99 6.71 -9.91 7.52
C ASN A 99 5.42 -9.20 7.06
N SER A 100 5.58 -8.41 5.99
CA SER A 100 4.49 -7.72 5.30
C SER A 100 4.91 -7.44 3.85
N TRP A 101 3.96 -7.04 2.99
CA TRP A 101 4.30 -6.66 1.61
C TRP A 101 5.34 -5.52 1.54
N PRO A 102 5.26 -4.44 2.37
CA PRO A 102 6.33 -3.45 2.45
C PRO A 102 7.70 -4.03 2.78
N ILE A 103 7.78 -5.00 3.67
CA ILE A 103 9.06 -5.65 4.01
C ILE A 103 9.55 -6.54 2.88
N SER A 104 8.70 -7.38 2.29
CA SER A 104 9.13 -8.41 1.31
C SER A 104 9.37 -7.89 -0.09
N VAL A 105 8.67 -6.81 -0.50
CA VAL A 105 8.58 -6.39 -1.91
C VAL A 105 8.89 -4.91 -2.10
N TYR A 106 8.56 -4.07 -1.13
CA TYR A 106 8.53 -2.63 -1.32
C TYR A 106 9.05 -1.86 -0.09
N PRO A 107 10.27 -2.15 0.39
CA PRO A 107 10.77 -1.58 1.63
C PRO A 107 10.89 -0.05 1.56
N PRO A 108 10.58 0.63 2.70
CA PRO A 108 10.60 2.09 2.76
C PRO A 108 12.02 2.70 2.76
N LEU A 109 13.06 1.89 2.93
CA LEU A 109 14.44 2.36 2.97
C LEU A 109 15.23 1.91 1.75
N PRO A 110 16.17 2.74 1.26
CA PRO A 110 17.04 2.37 0.15
C PRO A 110 18.02 1.24 0.54
N GLY A 111 18.54 0.54 -0.47
CA GLY A 111 19.58 -0.49 -0.32
C GLY A 111 19.09 -1.82 0.26
N LEU A 112 17.77 -2.02 0.43
CA LEU A 112 17.19 -3.27 0.94
C LEU A 112 16.70 -4.20 -0.18
N ILE A 113 16.01 -3.66 -1.18
CA ILE A 113 15.56 -4.39 -2.37
C ILE A 113 15.73 -3.48 -3.58
N ASP A 114 16.42 -3.95 -4.61
CA ASP A 114 16.65 -3.18 -5.84
C ASP A 114 15.35 -2.83 -6.58
N GLY A 115 15.36 -1.69 -7.29
CA GLY A 115 14.26 -1.26 -8.13
C GLY A 115 13.04 -0.69 -7.37
N THR A 116 13.10 -0.59 -6.05
CA THR A 116 12.04 0.06 -5.26
C THR A 116 12.15 1.58 -5.33
N PRO A 117 11.04 2.33 -5.16
CA PRO A 117 11.06 3.79 -5.15
C PRO A 117 12.01 4.41 -4.13
N SER A 118 12.22 3.76 -2.98
CA SER A 118 13.19 4.19 -1.98
C SER A 118 14.61 4.33 -2.55
N ASN A 119 15.01 3.50 -3.53
CA ASN A 119 16.30 3.60 -4.22
C ASN A 119 16.32 4.67 -5.33
N ASN A 120 15.19 5.30 -5.65
CA ASN A 120 15.07 6.29 -6.71
C ASN A 120 14.43 7.58 -6.20
N ASN A 121 14.99 8.12 -5.12
CA ASN A 121 14.51 9.37 -4.47
C ASN A 121 12.98 9.40 -4.25
N TYR A 122 12.38 8.24 -3.99
CA TYR A 122 10.93 8.07 -3.81
C TYR A 122 10.11 8.59 -4.99
N ARG A 123 10.62 8.44 -6.22
CA ARG A 123 9.82 8.65 -7.43
C ARG A 123 8.62 7.70 -7.40
N PRO A 124 7.38 8.20 -7.51
CA PRO A 124 6.23 7.42 -7.13
C PRO A 124 5.91 6.27 -8.09
N GLY A 125 5.80 5.07 -7.55
CA GLY A 125 5.02 3.97 -8.11
C GLY A 125 3.55 4.06 -7.67
N PHE A 126 3.34 4.55 -6.43
CA PHE A 126 2.05 4.88 -5.83
C PHE A 126 2.24 6.09 -4.90
N SER A 127 1.63 7.24 -5.21
CA SER A 127 1.92 8.47 -4.49
C SER A 127 1.31 8.52 -3.08
N ALA A 128 1.94 9.29 -2.20
CA ALA A 128 1.43 9.55 -0.85
C ALA A 128 0.05 10.21 -0.88
N GLY A 129 -0.21 11.09 -1.84
CA GLY A 129 -1.54 11.69 -2.03
C GLY A 129 -2.60 10.65 -2.37
N MET A 130 -2.28 9.63 -3.18
CA MET A 130 -3.19 8.52 -3.46
C MET A 130 -3.40 7.63 -2.24
N MET A 131 -2.35 7.34 -1.46
CA MET A 131 -2.47 6.61 -0.20
C MET A 131 -3.34 7.38 0.81
N ASN A 132 -3.12 8.68 0.97
CA ASN A 132 -3.91 9.54 1.85
C ASN A 132 -5.40 9.53 1.46
N LYS A 133 -5.69 9.64 0.16
CA LYS A 133 -7.07 9.53 -0.37
C LYS A 133 -7.68 8.17 -0.02
N ASP A 134 -6.96 7.07 -0.21
CA ASP A 134 -7.47 5.72 0.04
C ASP A 134 -7.69 5.45 1.53
N LEU A 135 -6.81 5.96 2.40
CA LEU A 135 -7.00 5.93 3.86
C LEU A 135 -8.22 6.76 4.31
N LYS A 136 -8.46 7.91 3.67
CA LYS A 136 -9.65 8.72 3.92
C LYS A 136 -10.93 7.97 3.54
N LEU A 137 -10.95 7.32 2.38
CA LEU A 137 -12.07 6.46 1.96
C LEU A 137 -12.29 5.32 2.95
N ALA A 138 -11.22 4.69 3.44
CA ALA A 138 -11.31 3.63 4.45
C ALA A 138 -11.93 4.15 5.76
N TYR A 139 -11.50 5.30 6.23
CA TYR A 139 -12.02 5.93 7.43
C TYR A 139 -13.52 6.28 7.30
N GLU A 140 -13.90 6.88 6.16
CA GLU A 140 -15.31 7.23 5.88
C GLU A 140 -16.19 5.98 5.78
N CYS A 141 -15.69 4.93 5.10
CA CYS A 141 -16.37 3.65 4.99
C CYS A 141 -16.54 3.00 6.37
N ALA A 142 -15.49 2.94 7.19
CA ALA A 142 -15.55 2.39 8.54
C ALA A 142 -16.62 3.11 9.38
N LYS A 143 -16.68 4.43 9.33
CA LYS A 143 -17.70 5.22 10.01
C LYS A 143 -19.13 4.88 9.55
N SER A 144 -19.34 4.69 8.26
CA SER A 144 -20.67 4.40 7.70
C SER A 144 -21.24 3.06 8.15
N VAL A 145 -20.38 2.13 8.56
CA VAL A 145 -20.76 0.79 9.05
C VAL A 145 -20.47 0.58 10.54
N ASN A 146 -20.13 1.65 11.27
CA ASN A 146 -19.78 1.61 12.70
C ASN A 146 -18.63 0.65 13.03
N ALA A 147 -17.63 0.56 12.17
CA ALA A 147 -16.43 -0.24 12.40
C ALA A 147 -15.33 0.60 13.05
N GLU A 148 -14.75 0.09 14.14
CA GLU A 148 -13.62 0.72 14.81
C GLU A 148 -12.31 0.35 14.11
N THR A 149 -11.60 1.35 13.56
CA THR A 149 -10.32 1.17 12.87
C THR A 149 -9.26 2.13 13.39
N PRO A 150 -8.83 2.01 14.67
CA PRO A 150 -7.93 2.99 15.30
C PRO A 150 -6.58 3.13 14.57
N LEU A 151 -5.97 2.04 14.12
CA LEU A 151 -4.72 2.09 13.36
C LEU A 151 -4.92 2.72 11.98
N GLY A 152 -6.05 2.44 11.30
CA GLY A 152 -6.40 3.07 10.02
C GLY A 152 -6.57 4.58 10.16
N LYS A 153 -7.20 5.04 11.25
CA LYS A 153 -7.34 6.47 11.57
C LYS A 153 -5.97 7.11 11.81
N MET A 154 -5.12 6.49 12.61
CA MET A 154 -3.76 7.00 12.88
C MET A 154 -2.92 7.07 11.61
N ALA A 155 -2.98 6.03 10.74
CA ALA A 155 -2.31 6.04 9.46
C ALA A 155 -2.81 7.20 8.57
N LEU A 156 -4.11 7.45 8.52
CA LEU A 156 -4.67 8.60 7.82
C LEU A 156 -4.11 9.93 8.34
N GLU A 157 -4.05 10.13 9.65
CA GLU A 157 -3.52 11.34 10.26
C GLU A 157 -2.05 11.58 9.87
N ILE A 158 -1.22 10.53 9.92
CA ILE A 158 0.21 10.58 9.55
C ILE A 158 0.38 10.93 8.06
N TYR A 159 -0.32 10.23 7.16
CA TYR A 159 -0.24 10.52 5.71
C TYR A 159 -0.83 11.89 5.35
N ASN A 160 -1.88 12.32 6.03
CA ASN A 160 -2.47 13.66 5.81
C ASN A 160 -1.47 14.76 6.18
N GLN A 161 -0.77 14.62 7.31
CA GLN A 161 0.29 15.56 7.70
C GLN A 161 1.44 15.55 6.69
N PHE A 162 1.90 14.37 6.27
CA PHE A 162 2.94 14.21 5.26
C PHE A 162 2.61 14.91 3.94
N CYS A 163 1.36 14.77 3.47
CA CYS A 163 0.89 15.45 2.26
C CYS A 163 0.80 16.97 2.43
N LYS A 164 0.33 17.47 3.60
CA LYS A 164 0.29 18.91 3.89
C LYS A 164 1.68 19.59 3.89
N GLU A 165 2.71 18.83 4.14
CA GLU A 165 4.11 19.27 4.10
C GLU A 165 4.68 19.26 2.66
N GLY A 166 3.85 19.08 1.64
CA GLY A 166 4.25 19.14 0.22
C GLY A 166 4.81 17.84 -0.33
N ASN A 167 4.57 16.71 0.33
CA ASN A 167 5.09 15.39 -0.07
C ASN A 167 4.06 14.50 -0.80
N ASP A 168 2.92 15.03 -1.18
CA ASP A 168 1.80 14.32 -1.81
C ASP A 168 2.17 13.64 -3.13
N THR A 169 3.14 14.20 -3.86
CA THR A 169 3.64 13.66 -5.13
C THR A 169 4.75 12.62 -4.97
N LYS A 170 5.35 12.46 -3.78
CA LYS A 170 6.33 11.42 -3.50
C LYS A 170 5.67 10.06 -3.39
N ASP A 171 6.47 9.01 -3.55
CA ASP A 171 6.01 7.65 -3.26
C ASP A 171 5.53 7.51 -1.81
N PHE A 172 4.49 6.72 -1.58
CA PHE A 172 3.91 6.54 -0.24
C PHE A 172 4.91 5.95 0.77
N SER A 173 5.95 5.23 0.29
CA SER A 173 7.02 4.71 1.14
C SER A 173 7.93 5.81 1.71
N ALA A 174 7.90 7.03 1.14
CA ALA A 174 8.64 8.18 1.67
C ALA A 174 8.15 8.65 3.04
N ILE A 175 7.02 8.11 3.54
CA ILE A 175 6.56 8.33 4.91
C ILE A 175 7.62 7.96 5.95
N SER A 176 8.53 7.05 5.63
CA SER A 176 9.68 6.71 6.47
C SER A 176 10.53 7.91 6.85
N LYS A 177 10.61 8.94 6.00
CA LYS A 177 11.39 10.15 6.27
C LYS A 177 10.82 10.97 7.42
N VAL A 178 9.50 10.99 7.58
CA VAL A 178 8.84 11.67 8.71
C VAL A 178 8.97 10.84 9.99
N ILE A 179 8.75 9.53 9.88
CA ILE A 179 8.80 8.61 11.03
C ILE A 179 10.20 8.56 11.64
N GLY A 180 11.23 8.61 10.81
CA GLY A 180 12.63 8.54 11.25
C GLY A 180 13.25 9.88 11.62
N GLY A 181 12.70 11.01 11.12
CA GLY A 181 13.29 12.31 11.26
C GLY A 181 14.76 12.34 10.83
N ASP A 182 15.63 12.94 11.64
CA ASP A 182 17.08 13.01 11.46
C ASP A 182 17.81 11.65 11.49
N ALA A 183 17.14 10.59 11.95
CA ALA A 183 17.72 9.24 11.90
C ALA A 183 17.95 8.73 10.46
N TRP A 184 17.29 9.34 9.47
CA TRP A 184 17.37 8.96 8.06
C TRP A 184 18.29 9.85 7.20
N ASP A 185 19.15 10.67 7.80
CA ASP A 185 20.27 11.25 7.08
C ASP A 185 21.24 10.14 6.64
N TYR A 186 20.76 9.34 5.69
CA TYR A 186 21.60 8.47 4.90
C TYR A 186 22.13 9.29 3.73
N PRO A 187 23.45 9.41 3.55
CA PRO A 187 23.96 9.64 2.22
C PRO A 187 23.44 8.47 1.36
N ILE A 188 22.73 8.80 0.32
CA ILE A 188 22.45 7.87 -0.76
C ILE A 188 23.75 7.88 -1.57
N ASP A 189 24.70 7.00 -1.21
CA ASP A 189 25.84 6.67 -2.05
C ASP A 189 25.38 5.74 -3.18
#